data_1bb9d1f4ed9161462fd1df8c352e940a
#
_entry.id   1bb9d1f4ed9161462fd1df8c352e940a
#
_cell.length_a   1.000
_cell.length_b   1.000
_cell.length_c   1.000
_cell.angle_alpha   90.00
_cell.angle_beta   90.00
_cell.angle_gamma   90.00
#
_symmetry.space_group_name_H-M   'P 1'
#
loop_
_entity.id
_entity.type
_entity.pdbx_description
1 polymer ?
#
loop_
_entity_poly.entity_id
_entity_poly.type
_entity_poly.pdbx_seq_one_letter_code
_entity_poly.pdbx_strand_id
1 'polypeptide(L)'
;MSVATTAALTLSAADKQTVRTAAYGAVSLLAAADGAGSPGKIAAHGSIALNSATGPLGHVLAEKSKLGDLKGKSVAELADKVLPQLTEAVDVLTKQSPAAAEDFRTIVRMALASGVHARKHGATPSITAMTARIEAALAAA
;
A
#
# COMPACT_ATOMS: atom_id res chain seq x y z
N MET A 1 -6.28 -15.87 25.54
CA MET A 1 -5.99 -15.65 24.93
C MET A 1 -5.47 -15.46 24.03
N SER A 2 -5.77 -15.14 23.84
CA SER A 2 -5.35 -15.04 22.92
C SER A 2 -4.23 -14.60 22.41
N VAL A 3 -3.58 -14.75 22.71
CA VAL A 3 -2.42 -14.45 22.35
C VAL A 3 -2.00 -14.81 21.03
N ALA A 4 -2.59 -15.70 20.49
CA ALA A 4 -2.37 -16.09 19.17
C ALA A 4 -2.44 -14.95 18.23
N THR A 5 -3.13 -13.93 18.62
CA THR A 5 -3.26 -12.78 17.79
C THR A 5 -1.97 -12.06 17.52
N THR A 6 -0.94 -12.34 18.30
CA THR A 6 0.33 -11.68 18.12
C THR A 6 1.34 -12.54 17.38
N ALA A 7 0.90 -13.68 16.87
CA ALA A 7 1.80 -14.56 16.16
C ALA A 7 2.38 -13.85 14.94
N ALA A 8 3.67 -14.02 14.72
CA ALA A 8 4.33 -13.44 13.55
C ALA A 8 3.79 -14.06 12.28
N LEU A 9 3.76 -13.27 11.22
CA LEU A 9 3.38 -13.75 9.91
C LEU A 9 4.48 -14.65 9.36
N THR A 10 4.06 -15.76 8.74
CA THR A 10 5.00 -16.72 8.16
C THR A 10 5.02 -16.54 6.65
N LEU A 11 5.62 -15.44 6.22
CA LEU A 11 5.71 -15.12 4.80
C LEU A 11 7.08 -15.48 4.26
N SER A 12 7.11 -16.03 3.05
CA SER A 12 8.36 -16.24 2.34
C SER A 12 8.95 -14.88 1.94
N ALA A 13 10.22 -14.87 1.55
CA ALA A 13 10.85 -13.65 1.08
C ALA A 13 10.11 -13.08 -0.13
N ALA A 14 9.63 -13.95 -1.03
CA ALA A 14 8.86 -13.52 -2.20
C ALA A 14 7.53 -12.89 -1.80
N ASP A 15 6.83 -13.49 -0.85
CA ASP A 15 5.56 -12.95 -0.38
C ASP A 15 5.74 -11.63 0.35
N LYS A 16 6.78 -11.50 1.16
CA LYS A 16 7.11 -10.23 1.80
C LYS A 16 7.37 -9.14 0.77
N GLN A 17 8.09 -9.48 -0.30
CA GLN A 17 8.35 -8.53 -1.38
C GLN A 17 7.04 -8.12 -2.05
N THR A 18 6.14 -9.05 -2.32
CA THR A 18 4.83 -8.75 -2.90
C THR A 18 4.05 -7.78 -2.03
N VAL A 19 3.98 -8.05 -0.73
CA VAL A 19 3.25 -7.20 0.23
C VAL A 19 3.86 -5.80 0.29
N ARG A 20 5.18 -5.70 0.40
CA ARG A 20 5.88 -4.42 0.47
C ARG A 20 5.73 -3.64 -0.82
N THR A 21 5.93 -4.30 -1.95
CA THR A 21 5.82 -3.66 -3.26
C THR A 21 4.42 -3.13 -3.49
N ALA A 22 3.40 -3.90 -3.10
CA ALA A 22 2.01 -3.46 -3.24
C ALA A 22 1.72 -2.22 -2.40
N ALA A 23 2.15 -2.21 -1.14
CA ALA A 23 1.90 -1.08 -0.25
C ALA A 23 2.59 0.20 -0.73
N TYR A 24 3.89 0.12 -1.00
CA TYR A 24 4.63 1.29 -1.50
C TYR A 24 4.19 1.66 -2.90
N GLY A 25 3.78 0.67 -3.70
CA GLY A 25 3.22 0.90 -5.01
C GLY A 25 1.94 1.70 -4.99
N ALA A 26 1.06 1.43 -4.01
CA ALA A 26 -0.17 2.20 -3.86
C ALA A 26 0.13 3.68 -3.60
N VAL A 27 1.09 3.96 -2.73
CA VAL A 27 1.52 5.34 -2.44
C VAL A 27 2.11 5.98 -3.69
N SER A 28 2.97 5.26 -4.41
CA SER A 28 3.59 5.76 -5.65
C SER A 28 2.55 6.04 -6.72
N LEU A 29 1.56 5.17 -6.85
CA LEU A 29 0.48 5.33 -7.82
C LEU A 29 -0.36 6.56 -7.52
N LEU A 30 -0.69 6.77 -6.23
CA LEU A 30 -1.46 7.94 -5.85
C LEU A 30 -0.66 9.22 -6.09
N ALA A 31 0.63 9.21 -5.78
CA ALA A 31 1.52 10.34 -6.05
C ALA A 31 1.57 10.64 -7.55
N ALA A 32 1.67 9.61 -8.38
CA ALA A 32 1.67 9.77 -9.83
C ALA A 32 0.35 10.37 -10.34
N ALA A 33 -0.76 9.99 -9.74
CA ALA A 33 -2.08 10.50 -10.10
C ALA A 33 -2.25 11.98 -9.76
N ASP A 34 -1.44 12.49 -8.83
CA ASP A 34 -1.49 13.91 -8.45
C ASP A 34 -0.96 14.81 -9.58
N GLY A 35 -0.06 14.28 -10.39
CA GLY A 35 0.42 15.00 -11.56
C GLY A 35 1.00 16.36 -11.24
N ALA A 36 0.26 17.41 -11.55
CA ALA A 36 0.69 18.80 -11.41
C ALA A 36 0.62 19.34 -9.99
N GLY A 37 0.13 18.53 -9.03
CA GLY A 37 -0.03 18.98 -7.65
C GLY A 37 1.24 18.83 -6.83
N SER A 38 1.17 18.05 -5.76
CA SER A 38 2.27 17.87 -4.84
C SER A 38 2.63 16.39 -4.64
N PRO A 39 3.07 15.71 -5.73
CA PRO A 39 3.33 14.28 -5.65
C PRO A 39 4.39 13.92 -4.60
N GLY A 40 5.38 14.78 -4.40
CA GLY A 40 6.41 14.56 -3.40
C GLY A 40 5.86 14.49 -1.98
N LYS A 41 4.83 15.27 -1.68
CA LYS A 41 4.20 15.25 -0.35
C LYS A 41 3.45 13.93 -0.13
N ILE A 42 2.73 13.47 -1.15
CA ILE A 42 2.02 12.19 -1.04
C ILE A 42 3.02 11.07 -0.83
N ALA A 43 4.08 11.02 -1.64
CA ALA A 43 5.09 9.98 -1.54
C ALA A 43 5.77 9.99 -0.17
N ALA A 44 6.18 11.17 0.31
CA ALA A 44 6.89 11.28 1.57
C ALA A 44 6.01 10.89 2.76
N HIS A 45 4.83 11.48 2.86
CA HIS A 45 3.96 11.23 4.01
C HIS A 45 3.36 9.82 3.98
N GLY A 46 3.02 9.33 2.80
CA GLY A 46 2.54 7.96 2.66
C GLY A 46 3.61 6.94 3.07
N SER A 47 4.84 7.15 2.63
CA SER A 47 5.94 6.25 2.97
C SER A 47 6.27 6.28 4.46
N ILE A 48 6.23 7.46 5.08
CA ILE A 48 6.43 7.57 6.53
C ILE A 48 5.35 6.77 7.26
N ALA A 49 4.10 6.88 6.83
CA ALA A 49 3.01 6.15 7.45
C ALA A 49 3.23 4.63 7.35
N LEU A 50 3.67 4.15 6.19
CA LEU A 50 3.95 2.72 6.00
C LEU A 50 5.09 2.26 6.90
N ASN A 51 6.16 3.05 6.98
CA ASN A 51 7.30 2.72 7.82
C ASN A 51 6.99 2.78 9.31
N SER A 52 5.95 3.52 9.67
CA SER A 52 5.55 3.70 11.07
C SER A 52 4.48 2.72 11.51
N ALA A 53 4.00 1.86 10.62
CA ALA A 53 2.98 0.87 10.95
C ALA A 53 3.52 -0.09 12.01
N THR A 54 2.64 -0.55 12.90
CA THR A 54 3.02 -1.42 14.00
C THR A 54 2.52 -2.84 13.78
N GLY A 55 2.93 -3.76 14.66
CA GLY A 55 2.52 -5.16 14.60
C GLY A 55 3.33 -5.97 13.59
N PRO A 56 2.95 -7.23 13.37
CA PRO A 56 3.70 -8.11 12.47
C PRO A 56 3.81 -7.58 11.05
N LEU A 57 2.75 -6.97 10.55
CA LEU A 57 2.77 -6.41 9.20
C LEU A 57 3.66 -5.18 9.15
N GLY A 58 3.71 -4.40 10.22
CA GLY A 58 4.61 -3.26 10.32
C GLY A 58 6.07 -3.67 10.16
N HIS A 59 6.47 -4.80 10.72
CA HIS A 59 7.82 -5.31 10.55
C HIS A 59 8.11 -5.62 9.08
N VAL A 60 7.17 -6.23 8.38
CA VAL A 60 7.33 -6.53 6.96
C VAL A 60 7.50 -5.24 6.16
N LEU A 61 6.67 -4.25 6.42
CA LEU A 61 6.70 -2.99 5.68
C LEU A 61 7.96 -2.17 5.96
N ALA A 62 8.52 -2.30 7.15
CA ALA A 62 9.71 -1.57 7.55
C ALA A 62 11.03 -2.23 7.08
N GLU A 63 10.98 -3.44 6.57
CA GLU A 63 12.19 -4.11 6.09
C GLU A 63 12.84 -3.32 4.96
N LYS A 64 14.14 -3.31 4.97
CA LYS A 64 14.91 -2.55 3.96
C LYS A 64 15.31 -3.40 2.77
N SER A 65 14.52 -4.42 2.45
CA SER A 65 14.76 -5.23 1.28
C SER A 65 14.29 -4.51 0.03
N LYS A 66 14.81 -4.97 -1.09
CA LYS A 66 14.48 -4.38 -2.39
C LYS A 66 13.02 -4.60 -2.73
N LEU A 67 12.37 -3.55 -3.22
CA LEU A 67 11.01 -3.65 -3.74
C LEU A 67 11.04 -4.25 -5.15
N GLY A 68 9.89 -4.75 -5.60
CA GLY A 68 9.72 -5.17 -6.97
C GLY A 68 9.66 -3.97 -7.91
N ASP A 69 9.35 -4.25 -9.18
CA ASP A 69 9.32 -3.21 -10.20
C ASP A 69 8.13 -2.26 -10.00
N LEU A 70 8.44 -1.00 -9.72
CA LEU A 70 7.47 0.07 -9.59
C LEU A 70 7.71 1.16 -10.64
N LYS A 71 8.39 0.83 -11.73
CA LYS A 71 8.65 1.77 -12.80
C LYS A 71 7.49 1.75 -13.80
N GLY A 72 7.11 2.92 -14.26
CA GLY A 72 6.10 3.07 -15.30
C GLY A 72 6.27 4.41 -15.98
N LYS A 73 6.04 4.44 -17.28
CA LYS A 73 6.17 5.67 -18.09
C LYS A 73 4.95 6.57 -17.96
N SER A 74 3.86 6.04 -17.41
CA SER A 74 2.62 6.78 -17.26
C SER A 74 1.90 6.26 -16.01
N VAL A 75 0.90 7.02 -15.57
CA VAL A 75 0.04 6.58 -14.45
C VAL A 75 -0.67 5.28 -14.82
N ALA A 76 -1.15 5.17 -16.05
CA ALA A 76 -1.83 3.97 -16.51
C ALA A 76 -0.92 2.74 -16.45
N GLU A 77 0.32 2.88 -16.89
CA GLU A 77 1.28 1.78 -16.88
C GLU A 77 1.61 1.36 -15.44
N LEU A 78 1.79 2.33 -14.55
CA LEU A 78 2.04 2.04 -13.15
C LEU A 78 0.82 1.37 -12.51
N ALA A 79 -0.39 1.84 -12.83
CA ALA A 79 -1.62 1.23 -12.34
C ALA A 79 -1.74 -0.24 -12.78
N ASP A 80 -1.36 -0.55 -14.00
CA ASP A 80 -1.39 -1.92 -14.51
C ASP A 80 -0.47 -2.84 -13.74
N LYS A 81 0.56 -2.32 -13.11
CA LYS A 81 1.46 -3.09 -12.26
C LYS A 81 0.97 -3.16 -10.82
N VAL A 82 0.57 -2.03 -10.26
CA VAL A 82 0.27 -1.92 -8.83
C VAL A 82 -1.07 -2.53 -8.47
N LEU A 83 -2.12 -2.28 -9.24
CA LEU A 83 -3.45 -2.74 -8.85
C LEU A 83 -3.54 -4.26 -8.72
N PRO A 84 -3.01 -5.06 -9.68
CA PRO A 84 -2.99 -6.51 -9.48
C PRO A 84 -2.14 -6.94 -8.28
N GLN A 85 -1.06 -6.24 -7.99
CA GLN A 85 -0.21 -6.57 -6.85
C GLN A 85 -0.92 -6.35 -5.52
N LEU A 86 -1.77 -5.34 -5.44
CA LEU A 86 -2.57 -5.11 -4.24
C LEU A 86 -3.52 -6.27 -3.97
N THR A 87 -4.20 -6.73 -5.01
CA THR A 87 -5.10 -7.89 -4.90
C THR A 87 -4.31 -9.14 -4.51
N GLU A 88 -3.14 -9.34 -5.11
CA GLU A 88 -2.28 -10.47 -4.79
C GLU A 88 -1.78 -10.42 -3.35
N ALA A 89 -1.38 -9.25 -2.87
CA ALA A 89 -0.93 -9.09 -1.50
C ALA A 89 -2.04 -9.44 -0.50
N VAL A 90 -3.25 -9.00 -0.76
CA VAL A 90 -4.40 -9.33 0.09
C VAL A 90 -4.64 -10.84 0.08
N ASP A 91 -4.55 -11.47 -1.09
CA ASP A 91 -4.74 -12.92 -1.21
C ASP A 91 -3.69 -13.69 -0.43
N VAL A 92 -2.42 -13.30 -0.57
CA VAL A 92 -1.31 -13.91 0.17
C VAL A 92 -1.55 -13.80 1.68
N LEU A 93 -1.95 -12.63 2.15
CA LEU A 93 -2.17 -12.41 3.57
C LEU A 93 -3.41 -13.14 4.07
N THR A 94 -4.46 -13.22 3.27
CA THR A 94 -5.68 -13.95 3.64
C THR A 94 -5.37 -15.43 3.93
N LYS A 95 -4.44 -16.01 3.19
CA LYS A 95 -4.02 -17.40 3.41
C LYS A 95 -3.29 -17.58 4.74
N GLN A 96 -2.69 -16.53 5.26
CA GLN A 96 -2.08 -16.56 6.59
C GLN A 96 -3.16 -16.35 7.67
N SER A 97 -4.00 -15.33 7.47
CA SER A 97 -5.01 -14.95 8.43
C SER A 97 -5.88 -13.86 7.82
N PRO A 98 -7.22 -13.98 7.87
CA PRO A 98 -8.09 -12.88 7.44
C PRO A 98 -7.81 -11.58 8.18
N ALA A 99 -7.38 -11.65 9.43
CA ALA A 99 -7.04 -10.47 10.21
C ALA A 99 -5.82 -9.74 9.62
N ALA A 100 -4.83 -10.49 9.11
CA ALA A 100 -3.64 -9.90 8.49
C ALA A 100 -4.03 -9.15 7.21
N ALA A 101 -4.93 -9.71 6.41
CA ALA A 101 -5.40 -9.06 5.20
C ALA A 101 -6.13 -7.75 5.52
N GLU A 102 -6.99 -7.77 6.54
CA GLU A 102 -7.70 -6.57 6.96
C GLU A 102 -6.76 -5.50 7.49
N ASP A 103 -5.75 -5.91 8.22
CA ASP A 103 -4.70 -5.02 8.72
C ASP A 103 -3.97 -4.33 7.56
N PHE A 104 -3.64 -5.10 6.54
CA PHE A 104 -3.00 -4.55 5.34
C PHE A 104 -3.85 -3.48 4.68
N ARG A 105 -5.15 -3.76 4.50
CA ARG A 105 -6.07 -2.77 3.93
C ARG A 105 -6.09 -1.49 4.76
N THR A 106 -6.18 -1.63 6.07
CA THR A 106 -6.19 -0.48 6.98
C THR A 106 -4.91 0.33 6.88
N ILE A 107 -3.75 -0.34 6.88
CA ILE A 107 -2.46 0.33 6.80
C ILE A 107 -2.32 1.09 5.49
N VAL A 108 -2.70 0.47 4.37
CA VAL A 108 -2.64 1.13 3.06
C VAL A 108 -3.56 2.35 3.04
N ARG A 109 -4.80 2.20 3.52
CA ARG A 109 -5.74 3.32 3.57
C ARG A 109 -5.21 4.48 4.39
N MET A 110 -4.62 4.19 5.54
CA MET A 110 -4.03 5.22 6.40
C MET A 110 -2.86 5.93 5.72
N ALA A 111 -2.03 5.17 5.00
CA ALA A 111 -0.91 5.76 4.28
C ALA A 111 -1.38 6.70 3.17
N LEU A 112 -2.40 6.29 2.42
CA LEU A 112 -2.96 7.14 1.37
C LEU A 112 -3.59 8.40 1.97
N ALA A 113 -4.33 8.24 3.06
CA ALA A 113 -4.95 9.38 3.75
C ALA A 113 -3.91 10.36 4.27
N SER A 114 -2.80 9.85 4.82
CA SER A 114 -1.70 10.70 5.27
C SER A 114 -1.11 11.52 4.13
N GLY A 115 -0.93 10.89 2.98
CA GLY A 115 -0.42 11.57 1.79
C GLY A 115 -1.35 12.67 1.31
N VAL A 116 -2.64 12.35 1.22
CA VAL A 116 -3.63 13.32 0.76
C VAL A 116 -3.78 14.47 1.76
N HIS A 117 -3.77 14.14 3.04
CA HIS A 117 -3.89 15.15 4.10
C HIS A 117 -2.72 16.16 4.08
N ALA A 118 -1.55 15.71 3.61
CA ALA A 118 -0.39 16.58 3.52
C ALA A 118 -0.48 17.60 2.38
N ARG A 119 -1.42 17.40 1.45
CA ARG A 119 -1.61 18.32 0.35
C ARG A 119 -2.32 19.58 0.85
N LYS A 120 -1.90 20.72 0.32
CA LYS A 120 -2.43 22.03 0.72
C LYS A 120 -3.93 22.15 0.47
N HIS A 121 -4.41 21.61 -0.65
CA HIS A 121 -5.80 21.76 -1.06
C HIS A 121 -6.61 20.46 -1.00
N GLY A 122 -6.10 19.45 -0.31
CA GLY A 122 -6.81 18.17 -0.17
C GLY A 122 -6.87 17.36 -1.46
N ALA A 123 -7.87 16.51 -1.58
CA ALA A 123 -7.99 15.60 -2.72
C ALA A 123 -8.49 16.33 -3.97
N THR A 124 -7.94 15.96 -5.12
CA THR A 124 -8.43 16.39 -6.42
C THR A 124 -9.30 15.28 -7.01
N PRO A 125 -10.05 15.53 -8.08
CA PRO A 125 -10.79 14.47 -8.77
C PRO A 125 -9.90 13.29 -9.20
N SER A 126 -8.69 13.57 -9.68
CA SER A 126 -7.75 12.53 -10.07
C SER A 126 -7.33 11.66 -8.89
N ILE A 127 -7.07 12.28 -7.76
CA ILE A 127 -6.69 11.56 -6.54
C ILE A 127 -7.87 10.73 -6.03
N THR A 128 -9.06 11.31 -6.01
CA THR A 128 -10.26 10.59 -5.58
C THR A 128 -10.53 9.38 -6.46
N ALA A 129 -10.41 9.55 -7.78
CA ALA A 129 -10.62 8.46 -8.72
C ALA A 129 -9.58 7.35 -8.54
N MET A 130 -8.32 7.70 -8.35
CA MET A 130 -7.28 6.69 -8.15
C MET A 130 -7.44 5.99 -6.80
N THR A 131 -7.82 6.71 -5.76
CA THR A 131 -8.10 6.11 -4.46
C THR A 131 -9.21 5.05 -4.58
N ALA A 132 -10.26 5.36 -5.35
CA ALA A 132 -11.34 4.40 -5.57
C ALA A 132 -10.85 3.13 -6.27
N ARG A 133 -9.94 3.27 -7.25
CA ARG A 133 -9.37 2.11 -7.93
C ARG A 133 -8.52 1.27 -7.01
N ILE A 134 -7.74 1.90 -6.15
CA ILE A 134 -6.93 1.19 -5.16
C ILE A 134 -7.85 0.45 -4.18
N GLU A 135 -8.90 1.10 -3.70
CA GLU A 135 -9.87 0.46 -2.79
C GLU A 135 -10.52 -0.75 -3.45
N ALA A 136 -10.87 -0.64 -4.73
CA ALA A 136 -11.46 -1.76 -5.46
C ALA A 136 -10.48 -2.93 -5.56
N ALA A 137 -9.19 -2.66 -5.78
CA ALA A 137 -8.17 -3.70 -5.84
C ALA A 137 -7.99 -4.38 -4.49
N LEU A 138 -8.04 -3.62 -3.40
CA LEU A 138 -7.94 -4.17 -2.05
C LEU A 138 -9.14 -5.05 -1.71
N ALA A 139 -10.31 -4.74 -2.26
CA ALA A 139 -11.53 -5.49 -2.00
C ALA A 139 -11.71 -6.71 -2.92
N ALA A 140 -10.96 -6.80 -4.00
CA ALA A 140 -11.15 -7.82 -5.03
C ALA A 140 -10.68 -9.21 -4.66
N ALA A 141 -9.84 -9.34 -3.63
CA ALA A 141 -9.28 -10.63 -3.23
C ALA A 141 -10.20 -11.39 -2.29
#